data_f8d7447ecbfe33217d2695262cda19e8
#
_entry.id   f8d7447ecbfe33217d2695262cda19e8
#
_cell.length_a   1.000
_cell.length_b   1.000
_cell.length_c   1.000
_cell.angle_alpha   90.00
_cell.angle_beta   90.00
_cell.angle_gamma   90.00
#
_symmetry.space_group_name_H-M   'P 1'
#
loop_
_entity.id
_entity.type
_entity.pdbx_description
1 polymer ?
#
loop_
_entity_poly.entity_id
_entity_poly.type
_entity_poly.pdbx_seq_one_letter_code
_entity_poly.pdbx_strand_id
1 'polypeptide(L)'
;MGFFGTPGPATAALLLAVWLCGLCGSLCWARSDAPRGVALGFVFDPKATCEPPCQHAGVCIRNNTCLCGRGYDGDNCQYANCYPKCKNGGVCLRPGKCRCPSGFGGRYCHKVTCNDGCWNGGECNAVNGVAKCICPSSWTGSKCQEAICPQGCRNGGVCMAPGICSCPEGWLGGACHIAECTRRCLNGGKCISPNKCRCRLPFLGPRCEEKKRRH
;
A
#
# COMPACT_ATOMS: atom_id res chain seq x y z
N MET A 1 44.72 -29.20 15.50
CA MET A 1 44.92 -28.67 16.88
C MET A 1 43.55 -28.69 17.52
N GLY A 2 43.34 -29.72 18.36
CA GLY A 2 42.07 -29.94 19.07
C GLY A 2 42.03 -29.16 20.38
N PHE A 3 40.86 -28.73 20.79
CA PHE A 3 40.59 -28.38 22.17
C PHE A 3 39.41 -29.22 22.68
N PHE A 4 39.75 -30.14 23.56
CA PHE A 4 38.81 -30.89 24.39
C PHE A 4 38.23 -29.94 25.45
N GLY A 5 36.93 -29.72 25.46
CA GLY A 5 36.20 -29.07 26.55
C GLY A 5 35.74 -30.14 27.56
N THR A 6 36.15 -29.98 28.82
CA THR A 6 35.81 -30.82 29.97
C THR A 6 34.32 -30.71 30.33
N PRO A 7 33.65 -31.81 30.76
CA PRO A 7 32.26 -31.76 31.23
C PRO A 7 32.20 -31.21 32.66
N GLY A 8 31.28 -30.25 32.88
CA GLY A 8 30.99 -29.65 34.19
C GLY A 8 30.25 -30.58 35.14
N PRO A 9 30.22 -30.27 36.46
CA PRO A 9 29.82 -31.17 37.52
C PRO A 9 28.30 -31.21 37.77
N ALA A 10 27.52 -31.70 36.82
CA ALA A 10 26.06 -31.83 36.95
C ALA A 10 25.56 -33.30 37.02
N THR A 11 26.46 -34.28 36.96
CA THR A 11 26.06 -35.69 36.93
C THR A 11 26.26 -36.42 38.25
N ALA A 12 26.77 -35.76 39.30
CA ALA A 12 27.00 -36.39 40.64
C ALA A 12 25.80 -36.28 41.58
N ALA A 13 24.79 -35.48 41.30
CA ALA A 13 23.65 -35.27 42.21
C ALA A 13 22.47 -36.25 42.00
N LEU A 14 22.47 -37.04 40.94
CA LEU A 14 21.34 -37.93 40.58
C LEU A 14 21.51 -39.38 41.13
N LEU A 15 22.68 -39.75 41.64
CA LEU A 15 22.92 -41.10 42.15
C LEU A 15 22.77 -41.24 43.66
N LEU A 16 22.63 -40.16 44.42
CA LEU A 16 22.40 -40.20 45.88
C LEU A 16 20.91 -40.14 46.27
N ALA A 17 20.00 -39.81 45.33
CA ALA A 17 18.56 -39.75 45.62
C ALA A 17 17.85 -41.11 45.50
N VAL A 18 18.48 -42.13 44.94
CA VAL A 18 17.87 -43.46 44.73
C VAL A 18 18.16 -44.42 45.94
N TRP A 19 19.12 -44.13 46.81
CA TRP A 19 19.49 -45.00 47.98
C TRP A 19 18.75 -44.65 49.25
N LEU A 20 18.01 -43.57 49.36
CA LEU A 20 17.25 -43.19 50.56
C LEU A 20 15.75 -43.49 50.49
N CYS A 21 15.23 -43.97 49.35
CA CYS A 21 13.83 -44.41 49.22
C CYS A 21 13.58 -45.89 49.50
N GLY A 22 14.62 -46.65 49.88
CA GLY A 22 14.53 -48.08 50.06
C GLY A 22 14.13 -48.57 51.51
N LEU A 23 13.93 -47.68 52.47
CA LEU A 23 13.69 -48.06 53.87
C LEU A 23 12.46 -47.45 54.54
N CYS A 24 11.55 -46.87 53.82
CA CYS A 24 10.26 -46.47 54.37
C CYS A 24 9.11 -47.07 53.51
N GLY A 25 8.93 -48.36 53.73
CA GLY A 25 7.68 -49.02 53.42
C GLY A 25 6.55 -48.43 54.27
N SER A 26 5.52 -47.96 53.69
CA SER A 26 4.25 -47.49 54.27
C SER A 26 4.10 -45.97 54.31
N LEU A 27 3.03 -45.54 53.57
CA LEU A 27 2.36 -44.26 53.70
C LEU A 27 3.00 -43.05 53.03
N CYS A 28 3.17 -43.11 51.69
CA CYS A 28 3.06 -41.92 50.88
C CYS A 28 1.87 -42.04 49.88
N TRP A 29 0.68 -42.07 50.43
CA TRP A 29 -0.49 -41.65 49.70
C TRP A 29 -0.42 -40.13 49.63
N ALA A 30 0.33 -39.62 48.70
CA ALA A 30 0.20 -38.24 48.29
C ALA A 30 -1.18 -38.11 47.64
N ARG A 31 -2.14 -37.70 48.43
CA ARG A 31 -3.43 -37.25 48.01
C ARG A 31 -3.17 -36.00 47.18
N SER A 32 -3.09 -36.14 45.89
CA SER A 32 -3.16 -35.03 44.98
C SER A 32 -4.62 -34.54 45.01
N ASP A 33 -4.91 -33.67 45.96
CA ASP A 33 -6.08 -32.80 45.89
C ASP A 33 -5.78 -31.78 44.78
N ALA A 34 -5.85 -32.24 43.53
CA ALA A 34 -6.07 -31.38 42.43
C ALA A 34 -7.39 -30.66 42.69
N PRO A 35 -7.45 -29.30 42.67
CA PRO A 35 -8.71 -28.61 42.81
C PRO A 35 -9.61 -29.17 41.71
N ARG A 36 -10.68 -29.84 42.09
CA ARG A 36 -11.75 -30.23 41.19
C ARG A 36 -12.32 -28.93 40.72
N GLY A 37 -11.82 -28.44 39.55
CA GLY A 37 -12.51 -27.44 38.78
C GLY A 37 -13.86 -28.03 38.54
N VAL A 38 -14.88 -27.43 39.12
CA VAL A 38 -16.27 -27.71 38.78
C VAL A 38 -16.39 -27.40 37.32
N ALA A 39 -16.24 -28.39 36.46
CA ALA A 39 -16.69 -28.33 35.13
C ALA A 39 -18.21 -28.11 35.25
N LEU A 40 -18.65 -26.86 35.18
CA LEU A 40 -20.04 -26.52 34.98
C LEU A 40 -20.42 -27.26 33.72
N GLY A 41 -21.10 -28.38 33.89
CA GLY A 41 -21.55 -29.21 32.78
C GLY A 41 -22.33 -28.33 31.85
N PHE A 42 -21.92 -28.28 30.61
CA PHE A 42 -22.61 -27.54 29.57
C PHE A 42 -24.03 -28.13 29.44
N VAL A 43 -25.03 -27.49 30.05
CA VAL A 43 -26.38 -28.00 30.06
C VAL A 43 -26.99 -27.63 28.68
N PHE A 44 -26.96 -28.60 27.79
CA PHE A 44 -27.63 -28.53 26.48
C PHE A 44 -29.09 -28.97 26.68
N ASP A 45 -30.03 -28.08 26.34
CA ASP A 45 -31.45 -28.44 26.29
C ASP A 45 -31.85 -28.90 24.86
N PRO A 46 -32.10 -30.17 24.65
CA PRO A 46 -32.44 -30.71 23.32
C PRO A 46 -33.80 -30.21 22.77
N LYS A 47 -34.62 -29.57 23.61
CA LYS A 47 -35.88 -28.96 23.23
C LYS A 47 -35.81 -27.43 23.08
N ALA A 48 -34.60 -26.84 23.22
CA ALA A 48 -34.42 -25.42 23.09
C ALA A 48 -34.81 -24.91 21.69
N THR A 49 -35.55 -23.84 21.65
CA THR A 49 -35.93 -23.15 20.41
C THR A 49 -35.31 -21.75 20.41
N CYS A 50 -34.76 -21.36 19.25
CA CYS A 50 -34.18 -20.02 19.04
C CYS A 50 -34.92 -19.30 17.92
N GLU A 51 -35.46 -18.11 18.23
CA GLU A 51 -36.04 -17.18 17.27
C GLU A 51 -35.39 -15.80 17.43
N PRO A 52 -34.70 -15.33 16.40
CA PRO A 52 -34.44 -15.97 15.11
C PRO A 52 -33.48 -17.18 15.24
N PRO A 53 -33.50 -18.12 14.26
CA PRO A 53 -32.67 -19.33 14.33
C PRO A 53 -31.17 -18.98 14.30
N CYS A 54 -30.37 -19.81 14.97
CA CYS A 54 -28.93 -19.67 14.97
C CYS A 54 -28.37 -19.82 13.55
N GLN A 55 -27.59 -18.84 13.12
CA GLN A 55 -26.97 -18.80 11.79
C GLN A 55 -25.61 -19.53 11.78
N HIS A 56 -25.04 -19.72 10.59
CA HIS A 56 -23.68 -20.22 10.37
C HIS A 56 -23.35 -21.49 11.18
N ALA A 57 -24.29 -22.44 11.18
CA ALA A 57 -24.19 -23.70 11.94
C ALA A 57 -24.03 -23.50 13.45
N GLY A 58 -24.49 -22.39 13.99
CA GLY A 58 -24.67 -22.22 15.45
C GLY A 58 -25.73 -23.18 15.97
N VAL A 59 -25.57 -23.63 17.23
CA VAL A 59 -26.46 -24.56 17.89
C VAL A 59 -27.27 -23.83 18.96
N CYS A 60 -28.60 -23.97 18.95
CA CYS A 60 -29.45 -23.48 20.01
C CYS A 60 -29.26 -24.34 21.27
N ILE A 61 -28.71 -23.77 22.31
CA ILE A 61 -28.36 -24.51 23.53
C ILE A 61 -29.36 -24.29 24.67
N ARG A 62 -30.08 -23.18 24.65
CA ARG A 62 -31.21 -22.79 25.50
C ARG A 62 -32.12 -21.91 24.69
N ASN A 63 -33.38 -21.72 25.14
CA ASN A 63 -34.27 -20.81 24.46
C ASN A 63 -33.64 -19.46 24.20
N ASN A 64 -33.60 -19.06 22.93
CA ASN A 64 -32.99 -17.82 22.43
C ASN A 64 -31.51 -17.62 22.79
N THR A 65 -30.77 -18.74 22.99
CA THR A 65 -29.33 -18.68 23.25
C THR A 65 -28.59 -19.57 22.26
N CYS A 66 -27.84 -18.96 21.35
CA CYS A 66 -27.06 -19.67 20.36
C CYS A 66 -25.61 -19.87 20.85
N LEU A 67 -25.10 -21.09 20.66
CA LEU A 67 -23.67 -21.36 20.71
C LEU A 67 -23.13 -21.21 19.29
N CYS A 68 -22.30 -20.20 19.05
CA CYS A 68 -21.78 -19.92 17.73
C CYS A 68 -20.60 -20.83 17.38
N GLY A 69 -20.54 -21.20 16.12
CA GLY A 69 -19.39 -21.86 15.56
C GLY A 69 -18.14 -20.95 15.58
N ARG A 70 -16.96 -21.55 15.50
CA ARG A 70 -15.69 -20.84 15.58
C ARG A 70 -15.60 -19.72 14.54
N GLY A 71 -15.38 -18.50 15.00
CA GLY A 71 -15.23 -17.31 14.15
C GLY A 71 -16.55 -16.60 13.82
N TYR A 72 -17.64 -16.95 14.49
CA TYR A 72 -18.91 -16.21 14.43
C TYR A 72 -19.30 -15.71 15.82
N ASP A 73 -20.08 -14.65 15.86
CA ASP A 73 -20.49 -13.94 17.06
C ASP A 73 -21.88 -13.31 16.88
N GLY A 74 -22.43 -12.75 17.96
CA GLY A 74 -23.75 -12.18 18.02
C GLY A 74 -24.81 -13.15 18.57
N ASP A 75 -25.98 -12.63 18.94
CA ASP A 75 -27.03 -13.38 19.63
C ASP A 75 -27.53 -14.61 18.85
N ASN A 76 -27.57 -14.51 17.52
CA ASN A 76 -27.89 -15.60 16.61
C ASN A 76 -26.77 -15.96 15.65
N CYS A 77 -25.51 -15.71 16.05
CA CYS A 77 -24.29 -16.01 15.29
C CYS A 77 -24.24 -15.31 13.91
N GLN A 78 -24.88 -14.16 13.79
CA GLN A 78 -25.00 -13.43 12.53
C GLN A 78 -23.73 -12.72 12.08
N TYR A 79 -22.79 -12.45 12.97
CA TYR A 79 -21.58 -11.67 12.68
C TYR A 79 -20.37 -12.58 12.48
N ALA A 80 -19.70 -12.43 11.35
CA ALA A 80 -18.39 -13.08 11.17
C ALA A 80 -17.30 -12.31 11.95
N ASN A 81 -16.48 -13.03 12.68
CA ASN A 81 -15.33 -12.47 13.41
C ASN A 81 -14.03 -12.81 12.69
N CYS A 82 -13.32 -11.79 12.23
CA CYS A 82 -12.03 -11.93 11.58
C CYS A 82 -10.89 -11.71 12.57
N TYR A 83 -10.04 -12.70 12.69
CA TYR A 83 -8.79 -12.56 13.42
C TYR A 83 -7.60 -12.89 12.48
N PRO A 84 -6.64 -11.98 12.31
CA PRO A 84 -6.64 -10.55 12.70
C PRO A 84 -7.82 -9.75 12.14
N LYS A 85 -8.18 -8.65 12.79
CA LYS A 85 -9.25 -7.76 12.31
C LYS A 85 -8.94 -7.21 10.91
N CYS A 86 -9.96 -7.01 10.11
CA CYS A 86 -9.83 -6.35 8.80
C CYS A 86 -9.30 -4.92 8.99
N LYS A 87 -8.27 -4.57 8.23
CA LYS A 87 -7.64 -3.24 8.25
C LYS A 87 -8.28 -2.31 7.23
N ASN A 88 -7.94 -1.02 7.32
CA ASN A 88 -8.30 -0.01 6.32
C ASN A 88 -9.79 0.02 5.95
N GLY A 89 -10.66 -0.12 6.93
CA GLY A 89 -12.11 -0.11 6.70
C GLY A 89 -12.69 -1.37 6.03
N GLY A 90 -11.90 -2.44 5.96
CA GLY A 90 -12.39 -3.73 5.45
C GLY A 90 -13.46 -4.35 6.34
N VAL A 91 -14.43 -5.03 5.75
CA VAL A 91 -15.53 -5.72 6.41
C VAL A 91 -15.26 -7.23 6.43
N CYS A 92 -15.44 -7.85 7.61
CA CYS A 92 -15.32 -9.31 7.71
C CYS A 92 -16.49 -9.99 7.01
N LEU A 93 -16.23 -10.78 5.97
CA LEU A 93 -17.25 -11.54 5.24
C LEU A 93 -17.51 -12.91 5.85
N ARG A 94 -16.43 -13.55 6.25
CA ARG A 94 -16.43 -14.87 6.91
C ARG A 94 -15.12 -15.02 7.69
N PRO A 95 -15.06 -15.93 8.67
CA PRO A 95 -13.83 -16.12 9.46
C PRO A 95 -12.57 -16.19 8.61
N GLY A 96 -11.64 -15.27 8.87
CA GLY A 96 -10.37 -15.18 8.17
C GLY A 96 -10.42 -14.61 6.75
N LYS A 97 -11.57 -14.08 6.25
CA LYS A 97 -11.67 -13.40 4.95
C LYS A 97 -12.36 -12.05 5.05
N CYS A 98 -11.63 -11.00 4.70
CA CYS A 98 -12.14 -9.64 4.63
C CYS A 98 -12.56 -9.26 3.20
N ARG A 99 -13.59 -8.43 3.09
CA ARG A 99 -13.88 -7.65 1.89
C ARG A 99 -13.21 -6.29 2.05
N CYS A 100 -12.27 -6.00 1.16
CA CYS A 100 -11.51 -4.78 1.22
C CYS A 100 -12.19 -3.65 0.43
N PRO A 101 -12.10 -2.42 0.89
CA PRO A 101 -12.48 -1.26 0.08
C PRO A 101 -11.51 -1.09 -1.09
N SER A 102 -11.92 -0.25 -2.07
CA SER A 102 -11.06 0.08 -3.21
C SER A 102 -9.72 0.65 -2.75
N GLY A 103 -8.64 0.26 -3.41
CA GLY A 103 -7.28 0.66 -3.06
C GLY A 103 -6.62 -0.18 -1.98
N PHE A 104 -7.30 -1.19 -1.47
CA PHE A 104 -6.71 -2.10 -0.48
C PHE A 104 -6.93 -3.56 -0.86
N GLY A 105 -5.98 -4.40 -0.51
CA GLY A 105 -5.99 -5.81 -0.83
C GLY A 105 -5.34 -6.68 0.25
N GLY A 106 -5.18 -7.97 -0.09
CA GLY A 106 -4.68 -8.98 0.84
C GLY A 106 -5.78 -9.52 1.75
N ARG A 107 -5.48 -10.61 2.46
CA ARG A 107 -6.43 -11.37 3.27
C ARG A 107 -7.17 -10.52 4.32
N TYR A 108 -6.48 -9.50 4.84
CA TYR A 108 -6.96 -8.61 5.92
C TYR A 108 -6.96 -7.15 5.51
N CYS A 109 -6.98 -6.86 4.20
CA CYS A 109 -6.94 -5.49 3.65
C CYS A 109 -5.73 -4.66 4.12
N HIS A 110 -4.61 -5.33 4.33
CA HIS A 110 -3.39 -4.70 4.84
C HIS A 110 -2.44 -4.20 3.73
N LYS A 111 -2.66 -4.65 2.49
CA LYS A 111 -1.87 -4.23 1.34
C LYS A 111 -2.52 -3.03 0.67
N VAL A 112 -1.74 -1.99 0.40
CA VAL A 112 -2.18 -0.87 -0.44
C VAL A 112 -2.03 -1.29 -1.89
N THR A 113 -3.03 -1.03 -2.71
CA THR A 113 -3.03 -1.35 -4.15
C THR A 113 -3.56 -0.15 -4.92
N CYS A 114 -2.74 0.42 -5.78
CA CYS A 114 -3.19 1.42 -6.75
C CYS A 114 -3.60 0.70 -8.03
N ASN A 115 -4.83 0.90 -8.48
CA ASN A 115 -5.34 0.29 -9.69
C ASN A 115 -4.44 0.67 -10.88
N ASP A 116 -4.01 -0.34 -11.64
CA ASP A 116 -3.08 -0.24 -12.77
C ASP A 116 -1.65 0.24 -12.42
N GLY A 117 -1.32 0.32 -11.13
CA GLY A 117 0.00 0.72 -10.64
C GLY A 117 0.28 2.23 -10.73
N CYS A 118 1.45 2.61 -10.26
CA CYS A 118 1.99 3.96 -10.40
C CYS A 118 3.09 3.93 -11.47
N TRP A 119 3.11 4.95 -12.34
CA TRP A 119 4.05 5.04 -13.44
C TRP A 119 5.29 5.83 -13.06
N ASN A 120 6.29 5.80 -13.91
CA ASN A 120 7.50 6.63 -13.83
C ASN A 120 8.17 6.66 -12.45
N GLY A 121 8.20 5.50 -11.78
CA GLY A 121 8.84 5.38 -10.46
C GLY A 121 7.99 5.91 -9.30
N GLY A 122 6.71 6.14 -9.50
CA GLY A 122 5.78 6.48 -8.41
C GLY A 122 5.55 5.30 -7.47
N GLU A 123 5.36 5.58 -6.20
CA GLU A 123 5.08 4.60 -5.15
C GLU A 123 3.61 4.64 -4.74
N CYS A 124 3.00 3.45 -4.63
CA CYS A 124 1.63 3.33 -4.15
C CYS A 124 1.58 3.34 -2.63
N ASN A 125 0.99 4.37 -2.04
CA ASN A 125 0.89 4.54 -0.59
C ASN A 125 -0.53 4.91 -0.15
N ALA A 126 -0.86 4.61 1.11
CA ALA A 126 -2.10 5.07 1.72
C ALA A 126 -1.90 6.47 2.34
N VAL A 127 -2.62 7.45 1.84
CA VAL A 127 -2.62 8.82 2.35
C VAL A 127 -4.03 9.13 2.86
N ASN A 128 -4.16 9.40 4.16
CA ASN A 128 -5.46 9.63 4.82
C ASN A 128 -6.50 8.53 4.54
N GLY A 129 -6.06 7.26 4.56
CA GLY A 129 -6.93 6.10 4.31
C GLY A 129 -7.34 5.90 2.85
N VAL A 130 -6.72 6.60 1.91
CA VAL A 130 -6.96 6.45 0.47
C VAL A 130 -5.67 6.05 -0.22
N ALA A 131 -5.72 5.01 -1.07
CA ALA A 131 -4.58 4.60 -1.88
C ALA A 131 -4.30 5.63 -2.98
N LYS A 132 -3.08 6.16 -3.01
CA LYS A 132 -2.63 7.16 -3.98
C LYS A 132 -1.21 6.88 -4.43
N CYS A 133 -0.90 7.26 -5.67
CA CYS A 133 0.48 7.30 -6.13
C CYS A 133 1.18 8.54 -5.57
N ILE A 134 2.32 8.32 -4.96
CA ILE A 134 3.28 9.37 -4.58
C ILE A 134 4.28 9.47 -5.72
N CYS A 135 4.21 10.57 -6.45
CA CYS A 135 5.03 10.77 -7.63
C CYS A 135 6.41 11.35 -7.28
N PRO A 136 7.46 10.98 -8.03
CA PRO A 136 8.72 11.71 -8.00
C PRO A 136 8.53 13.19 -8.40
N SER A 137 9.44 14.06 -8.00
CA SER A 137 9.35 15.52 -8.20
C SER A 137 9.22 15.97 -9.66
N SER A 138 9.60 15.10 -10.59
CA SER A 138 9.55 15.37 -12.04
C SER A 138 8.26 14.89 -12.71
N TRP A 139 7.34 14.30 -11.97
CA TRP A 139 6.12 13.70 -12.48
C TRP A 139 4.90 14.11 -11.66
N THR A 140 3.74 14.18 -12.30
CA THR A 140 2.45 14.51 -11.69
C THR A 140 1.32 13.66 -12.29
N GLY A 141 0.09 13.98 -11.90
CA GLY A 141 -1.08 13.19 -12.28
C GLY A 141 -1.41 12.08 -11.29
N SER A 142 -2.59 11.50 -11.40
CA SER A 142 -3.11 10.50 -10.45
C SER A 142 -2.31 9.19 -10.43
N LYS A 143 -1.60 8.89 -11.52
CA LYS A 143 -0.74 7.72 -11.71
C LYS A 143 0.71 8.10 -12.02
N CYS A 144 1.10 9.36 -11.82
CA CYS A 144 2.41 9.90 -12.19
C CYS A 144 2.68 9.82 -13.71
N GLN A 145 1.64 9.97 -14.51
CA GLN A 145 1.72 9.85 -15.96
C GLN A 145 2.12 11.15 -16.66
N GLU A 146 2.07 12.27 -15.98
CA GLU A 146 2.31 13.61 -16.55
C GLU A 146 3.70 14.11 -16.17
N ALA A 147 4.50 14.44 -17.16
CA ALA A 147 5.83 15.01 -16.94
C ALA A 147 5.74 16.48 -16.52
N ILE A 148 6.64 16.92 -15.67
CA ILE A 148 6.77 18.31 -15.24
C ILE A 148 7.92 18.97 -16.01
N CYS A 149 7.62 20.08 -16.68
CA CYS A 149 8.59 20.97 -17.30
C CYS A 149 8.62 22.29 -16.51
N PRO A 150 9.53 22.48 -15.55
CA PRO A 150 9.54 23.65 -14.67
C PRO A 150 9.72 24.97 -15.42
N GLN A 151 10.44 24.96 -16.56
CA GLN A 151 10.65 26.13 -17.43
C GLN A 151 9.38 26.52 -18.22
N GLY A 152 8.36 25.66 -18.21
CA GLY A 152 7.18 25.74 -19.07
C GLY A 152 7.51 25.49 -20.55
N CYS A 153 6.56 24.94 -21.30
CA CYS A 153 6.66 24.82 -22.75
C CYS A 153 5.89 25.98 -23.38
N ARG A 154 6.60 26.83 -24.16
CA ARG A 154 6.03 28.03 -24.78
C ARG A 154 5.50 27.73 -26.18
N ASN A 155 4.79 28.72 -26.73
CA ASN A 155 4.35 28.72 -28.14
C ASN A 155 3.62 27.44 -28.57
N GLY A 156 2.83 26.85 -27.69
CA GLY A 156 2.08 25.62 -27.97
C GLY A 156 2.89 24.33 -27.85
N GLY A 157 4.08 24.38 -27.27
CA GLY A 157 4.87 23.20 -26.96
C GLY A 157 4.22 22.36 -25.85
N VAL A 158 4.41 21.04 -25.89
CA VAL A 158 3.89 20.06 -24.94
C VAL A 158 5.03 19.42 -24.17
N CYS A 159 4.88 19.32 -22.84
CA CYS A 159 5.86 18.63 -22.00
C CYS A 159 5.76 17.11 -22.23
N MET A 160 6.77 16.51 -22.84
CA MET A 160 6.79 15.06 -23.19
C MET A 160 7.54 14.20 -22.20
N ALA A 161 8.57 14.76 -21.59
CA ALA A 161 9.36 14.12 -20.54
C ALA A 161 9.86 15.19 -19.56
N PRO A 162 10.30 14.83 -18.35
CA PRO A 162 10.78 15.80 -17.37
C PRO A 162 11.80 16.79 -17.97
N GLY A 163 11.41 18.08 -17.99
CA GLY A 163 12.25 19.14 -18.55
C GLY A 163 12.37 19.15 -20.08
N ILE A 164 11.66 18.30 -20.81
CA ILE A 164 11.75 18.19 -22.28
C ILE A 164 10.42 18.54 -22.92
N CYS A 165 10.40 19.63 -23.68
CA CYS A 165 9.25 20.04 -24.47
C CYS A 165 9.34 19.52 -25.92
N SER A 166 8.23 18.98 -26.42
CA SER A 166 8.02 18.81 -27.85
C SER A 166 7.51 20.12 -28.43
N CYS A 167 8.25 20.69 -29.38
CA CYS A 167 7.93 21.97 -29.94
C CYS A 167 7.14 21.83 -31.26
N PRO A 168 6.15 22.70 -31.52
CA PRO A 168 5.51 22.74 -32.79
C PRO A 168 6.49 23.27 -33.86
N GLU A 169 6.15 23.07 -35.13
CA GLU A 169 6.95 23.50 -36.29
C GLU A 169 7.32 24.99 -36.22
N GLY A 170 8.56 25.28 -36.52
CA GLY A 170 9.11 26.63 -36.48
C GLY A 170 9.51 27.15 -35.10
N TRP A 171 9.43 26.31 -34.07
CA TRP A 171 9.90 26.63 -32.74
C TRP A 171 10.95 25.62 -32.24
N LEU A 172 12.00 26.12 -31.61
CA LEU A 172 13.15 25.37 -31.14
C LEU A 172 13.49 25.70 -29.67
N GLY A 173 14.47 24.96 -29.14
CA GLY A 173 14.98 25.11 -27.78
C GLY A 173 14.19 24.33 -26.75
N GLY A 174 14.79 24.10 -25.56
CA GLY A 174 14.22 23.23 -24.50
C GLY A 174 12.87 23.67 -23.97
N ALA A 175 12.45 24.92 -24.20
CA ALA A 175 11.15 25.46 -23.80
C ALA A 175 10.35 26.00 -25.00
N CYS A 176 10.70 25.64 -26.22
CA CYS A 176 10.08 26.12 -27.46
C CYS A 176 10.04 27.66 -27.57
N HIS A 177 11.08 28.32 -27.14
CA HIS A 177 11.16 29.77 -27.04
C HIS A 177 11.98 30.43 -28.17
N ILE A 178 12.64 29.63 -29.00
CA ILE A 178 13.47 30.10 -30.10
C ILE A 178 12.69 29.95 -31.42
N ALA A 179 12.42 31.05 -32.08
CA ALA A 179 11.80 30.99 -33.38
C ALA A 179 12.78 30.57 -34.47
N GLU A 180 12.34 29.69 -35.36
CA GLU A 180 13.10 29.26 -36.53
C GLU A 180 12.64 30.03 -37.77
N CYS A 181 13.60 30.58 -38.51
CA CYS A 181 13.35 31.16 -39.81
C CYS A 181 14.13 30.33 -40.84
N THR A 182 13.39 29.60 -41.70
CA THR A 182 13.97 28.74 -42.77
C THR A 182 14.90 29.52 -43.67
N ARG A 183 14.57 30.79 -43.93
CA ARG A 183 15.44 31.77 -44.59
C ARG A 183 15.93 32.76 -43.55
N ARG A 184 17.24 32.80 -43.32
CA ARG A 184 17.84 33.67 -42.32
C ARG A 184 17.44 35.13 -42.51
N CYS A 185 17.20 35.85 -41.43
CA CYS A 185 17.04 37.27 -41.43
C CYS A 185 18.40 37.94 -41.76
N LEU A 186 18.37 38.90 -42.68
CA LEU A 186 19.57 39.61 -43.15
C LEU A 186 19.82 40.88 -42.32
N ASN A 187 20.95 41.52 -42.56
CA ASN A 187 21.33 42.81 -41.98
C ASN A 187 21.09 42.97 -40.48
N GLY A 188 21.37 41.90 -39.72
CA GLY A 188 21.22 41.91 -38.27
C GLY A 188 19.78 41.83 -37.74
N GLY A 189 18.81 41.50 -38.61
CA GLY A 189 17.44 41.19 -38.19
C GLY A 189 17.36 39.96 -37.31
N LYS A 190 16.37 39.91 -36.42
CA LYS A 190 16.11 38.75 -35.53
C LYS A 190 14.86 38.02 -35.94
N CYS A 191 14.90 36.70 -36.01
CA CYS A 191 13.74 35.83 -36.11
C CYS A 191 12.93 35.91 -34.81
N ILE A 192 11.68 36.31 -34.85
CA ILE A 192 10.82 36.54 -33.67
C ILE A 192 9.61 35.61 -33.60
N SER A 193 9.23 35.04 -34.70
CA SER A 193 8.26 33.95 -34.81
C SER A 193 8.56 33.16 -36.10
N PRO A 194 8.01 31.97 -36.31
CA PRO A 194 8.29 31.16 -37.49
C PRO A 194 8.24 31.98 -38.77
N ASN A 195 9.36 32.03 -39.46
CA ASN A 195 9.55 32.75 -40.72
C ASN A 195 9.26 34.28 -40.71
N LYS A 196 9.27 34.90 -39.52
CA LYS A 196 9.08 36.35 -39.35
C LYS A 196 10.27 37.01 -38.74
N CYS A 197 10.88 37.94 -39.51
CA CYS A 197 12.01 38.71 -39.07
C CYS A 197 11.59 40.07 -38.49
N ARG A 198 12.25 40.47 -37.40
CA ARG A 198 12.23 41.85 -36.91
C ARG A 198 13.49 42.54 -37.36
N CYS A 199 13.36 43.52 -38.23
CA CYS A 199 14.46 44.24 -38.82
C CYS A 199 14.97 45.35 -37.91
N ARG A 200 16.25 45.65 -38.03
CA ARG A 200 16.88 46.88 -37.48
C ARG A 200 16.86 47.96 -38.54
N LEU A 201 16.52 49.18 -38.17
CA LEU A 201 16.61 50.32 -39.04
C LEU A 201 18.06 50.50 -39.53
N PRO A 202 18.29 50.87 -40.77
CA PRO A 202 17.31 51.29 -41.79
C PRO A 202 16.76 50.14 -42.67
N PHE A 203 16.87 48.88 -42.26
CA PHE A 203 16.45 47.75 -43.10
C PHE A 203 14.98 47.42 -42.93
N LEU A 204 14.34 46.95 -44.00
CA LEU A 204 12.95 46.61 -44.14
C LEU A 204 12.81 45.32 -44.99
N GLY A 205 11.58 44.88 -45.17
CA GLY A 205 11.25 43.67 -45.93
C GLY A 205 11.11 42.43 -45.07
N PRO A 206 10.53 41.34 -45.58
CA PRO A 206 10.25 40.09 -44.84
C PRO A 206 11.49 39.44 -44.20
N ARG A 207 12.67 39.65 -44.82
CA ARG A 207 13.94 39.13 -44.35
C ARG A 207 14.94 40.23 -44.00
N CYS A 208 14.49 41.50 -43.96
CA CYS A 208 15.34 42.66 -43.71
C CYS A 208 16.34 42.90 -44.86
N GLU A 209 15.98 42.57 -46.09
CA GLU A 209 16.83 42.68 -47.28
C GLU A 209 16.84 44.08 -47.88
N GLU A 210 15.81 44.86 -47.67
CA GLU A 210 15.65 46.19 -48.30
C GLU A 210 16.20 47.29 -47.37
N LYS A 211 16.91 48.26 -47.94
CA LYS A 211 17.37 49.43 -47.21
C LYS A 211 16.44 50.61 -47.48
N LYS A 212 15.87 51.17 -46.40
CA LYS A 212 15.03 52.40 -46.51
C LYS A 212 15.86 53.52 -47.12
N ARG A 213 15.43 54.04 -48.30
CA ARG A 213 16.04 55.23 -48.89
C ARG A 213 15.69 56.44 -48.01
N ARG A 214 16.71 57.22 -47.64
CA ARG A 214 16.44 58.55 -47.07
C ARG A 214 15.99 59.47 -48.18
N HIS A 215 14.80 59.97 -48.06
CA HIS A 215 14.39 61.16 -48.84
C HIS A 215 14.91 62.38 -48.14
#